data_dc63ccaf721d36257b7905aef5a87fd6
#
_entry.id   dc63ccaf721d36257b7905aef5a87fd6
#
_cell.length_a   1.000
_cell.length_b   1.000
_cell.length_c   1.000
_cell.angle_alpha   90.00
_cell.angle_beta   90.00
_cell.angle_gamma   90.00
#
_symmetry.space_group_name_H-M   'P 1'
#
loop_
_entity.id
_entity.type
_entity.pdbx_description
1 polymer ?
#
loop_
_entity_poly.entity_id
_entity_poly.type
_entity_poly.pdbx_seq_one_letter_code
_entity_poly.pdbx_strand_id
1 'polypeptide(L)'
;MGTRIHEALEVFDPSALHTEQEHEIYEQIVKMEQDFMDNFDEIEEELNEIQVEVALDGTETWGTCDRFLILKGGKRAVMSDYKTGISIIDPPEKNWQAKAYTTGAFQKYPDIKEIVFAFYVPQHNATLHHTFTRDDLPTLVEDLSRVIKAGEEVRPKWESGTPELEECTPTQYCRFCRHEDTCPALGGLVISVAKKLDTTLPDIDPTDVDNPARLSELYNIAKIVENWSMSIKRKTLDALKDGEQLDGLKLRSMGRTRKISDNATFVKIAKKHGIDLDTLLDQVNFPLAKVAKKAGADSKQPFLDECTDAGIVETSDERHCVATQ
;
A
#
# COMPACT_ATOMS: atom_id res chain seq x y z
N MET A 1 -2.43 11.80 -1.90
CA MET A 1 -3.71 11.08 -1.76
C MET A 1 -3.93 10.64 -0.31
N GLY A 2 -3.18 9.72 0.25
CA GLY A 2 -3.42 9.23 1.62
C GLY A 2 -3.51 10.33 2.68
N THR A 3 -2.53 11.21 2.77
CA THR A 3 -2.49 12.31 3.74
C THR A 3 -3.75 13.18 3.72
N ARG A 4 -4.22 13.61 2.52
CA ARG A 4 -5.45 14.42 2.43
C ARG A 4 -6.71 13.69 2.88
N ILE A 5 -6.76 12.36 2.67
CA ILE A 5 -7.88 11.55 3.13
C ILE A 5 -7.88 11.49 4.66
N HIS A 6 -6.72 11.30 5.30
CA HIS A 6 -6.59 11.33 6.76
C HIS A 6 -6.99 12.70 7.32
N GLU A 7 -6.47 13.81 6.76
CA GLU A 7 -6.85 15.17 7.14
C GLU A 7 -8.36 15.41 7.03
N ALA A 8 -9.00 14.90 5.96
CA ALA A 8 -10.45 15.02 5.78
C ALA A 8 -11.24 14.16 6.79
N LEU A 9 -10.72 12.97 7.16
CA LEU A 9 -11.35 12.10 8.16
C LEU A 9 -11.20 12.66 9.58
N GLU A 10 -10.07 13.31 9.89
CA GLU A 10 -9.83 13.95 11.19
C GLU A 10 -10.91 14.99 11.53
N VAL A 11 -11.29 15.81 10.53
CA VAL A 11 -12.27 16.91 10.70
C VAL A 11 -13.65 16.58 10.14
N PHE A 12 -13.87 15.39 9.59
CA PHE A 12 -15.09 14.97 8.89
C PHE A 12 -15.54 15.93 7.77
N ASP A 13 -14.57 16.53 7.08
CA ASP A 13 -14.84 17.46 5.98
C ASP A 13 -14.13 17.01 4.69
N PRO A 14 -14.86 16.49 3.69
CA PRO A 14 -14.29 16.07 2.42
C PRO A 14 -13.95 17.23 1.46
N SER A 15 -14.19 18.49 1.83
CA SER A 15 -14.02 19.64 0.94
C SER A 15 -12.59 19.85 0.43
N ALA A 16 -11.60 19.33 1.16
CA ALA A 16 -10.18 19.38 0.79
C ALA A 16 -9.74 18.25 -0.14
N LEU A 17 -10.63 17.32 -0.48
CA LEU A 17 -10.32 16.23 -1.42
C LEU A 17 -10.43 16.71 -2.86
N HIS A 18 -9.49 16.26 -3.70
CA HIS A 18 -9.33 16.82 -5.04
C HIS A 18 -9.79 15.89 -6.16
N THR A 19 -9.90 14.58 -5.90
CA THR A 19 -10.24 13.58 -6.93
C THR A 19 -11.43 12.75 -6.51
N GLU A 20 -12.18 12.24 -7.50
CA GLU A 20 -13.29 11.32 -7.27
C GLU A 20 -12.85 10.08 -6.47
N GLN A 21 -11.66 9.58 -6.76
CA GLN A 21 -11.09 8.43 -6.02
C GLN A 21 -10.84 8.75 -4.53
N GLU A 22 -10.39 9.96 -4.19
CA GLU A 22 -10.24 10.38 -2.80
C GLU A 22 -11.58 10.45 -2.08
N HIS A 23 -12.60 10.99 -2.73
CA HIS A 23 -13.97 11.02 -2.19
C HIS A 23 -14.53 9.61 -1.99
N GLU A 24 -14.39 8.72 -2.98
CA GLU A 24 -14.84 7.33 -2.85
C GLU A 24 -14.17 6.60 -1.67
N ILE A 25 -12.86 6.77 -1.48
CA ILE A 25 -12.12 6.16 -0.36
C ILE A 25 -12.59 6.73 0.96
N TYR A 26 -12.77 8.06 1.05
CA TYR A 26 -13.27 8.73 2.24
C TYR A 26 -14.66 8.21 2.63
N GLU A 27 -15.62 8.24 1.71
CA GLU A 27 -17.00 7.77 1.95
C GLU A 27 -17.02 6.30 2.36
N GLN A 28 -16.17 5.47 1.74
CA GLN A 28 -16.07 4.07 2.07
C GLN A 28 -15.53 3.86 3.50
N ILE A 29 -14.52 4.63 3.94
CA ILE A 29 -13.98 4.55 5.30
C ILE A 29 -15.05 4.99 6.31
N VAL A 30 -15.71 6.13 6.08
CA VAL A 30 -16.77 6.63 6.97
C VAL A 30 -17.86 5.58 7.14
N LYS A 31 -18.29 4.96 6.04
CA LYS A 31 -19.29 3.90 6.10
C LYS A 31 -18.79 2.65 6.85
N MET A 32 -17.56 2.21 6.58
CA MET A 32 -16.98 1.04 7.25
C MET A 32 -16.87 1.25 8.75
N GLU A 33 -16.47 2.45 9.16
CA GLU A 33 -16.39 2.82 10.58
C GLU A 33 -17.78 2.86 11.22
N GLN A 34 -18.75 3.48 10.56
CA GLN A 34 -20.13 3.53 11.05
C GLN A 34 -20.71 2.12 11.21
N ASP A 35 -20.62 1.28 10.17
CA ASP A 35 -21.10 -0.10 10.19
C ASP A 35 -20.40 -0.93 11.30
N PHE A 36 -19.15 -0.62 11.62
CA PHE A 36 -18.41 -1.28 12.68
C PHE A 36 -18.84 -0.77 14.07
N MET A 37 -18.99 0.54 14.24
CA MET A 37 -19.36 1.18 15.50
C MET A 37 -20.79 0.87 15.92
N ASP A 38 -21.70 0.51 15.02
CA ASP A 38 -23.07 0.06 15.32
C ASP A 38 -23.12 -1.18 16.24
N ASN A 39 -21.99 -1.87 16.41
CA ASN A 39 -21.87 -3.02 17.31
C ASN A 39 -21.39 -2.67 18.72
N PHE A 40 -21.21 -1.38 19.04
CA PHE A 40 -20.66 -0.92 20.31
C PHE A 40 -21.62 -0.02 21.07
N ASP A 41 -21.31 0.18 22.35
CA ASP A 41 -22.04 1.11 23.21
C ASP A 41 -21.84 2.57 22.77
N GLU A 42 -22.63 3.49 23.33
CA GLU A 42 -22.49 4.94 23.10
C GLU A 42 -21.05 5.42 23.38
N ILE A 43 -20.58 6.34 22.55
CA ILE A 43 -19.29 6.99 22.72
C ILE A 43 -19.42 8.04 23.81
N GLU A 44 -18.53 7.99 24.80
CA GLU A 44 -18.44 8.98 25.89
C GLU A 44 -17.43 10.07 25.54
N GLU A 45 -16.31 9.70 24.93
CA GLU A 45 -15.26 10.63 24.51
C GLU A 45 -14.69 10.21 23.16
N GLU A 46 -14.46 11.19 22.29
CA GLU A 46 -13.89 11.02 20.96
C GLU A 46 -12.61 11.85 20.84
N LEU A 47 -11.52 11.21 20.42
CA LEU A 47 -10.21 11.80 20.25
C LEU A 47 -9.67 11.41 18.87
N ASN A 48 -9.30 12.42 18.07
CA ASN A 48 -8.70 12.26 16.75
C ASN A 48 -7.22 12.60 16.81
N GLU A 49 -6.39 11.97 15.98
CA GLU A 49 -4.94 12.18 15.86
C GLU A 49 -4.24 12.18 17.25
N ILE A 50 -4.59 11.18 18.10
CA ILE A 50 -4.00 11.14 19.43
C ILE A 50 -2.57 10.64 19.40
N GLN A 51 -1.68 11.39 19.99
CA GLN A 51 -0.33 10.93 20.28
C GLN A 51 -0.33 10.00 21.49
N VAL A 52 0.22 8.81 21.30
CA VAL A 52 0.45 7.82 22.34
C VAL A 52 1.95 7.62 22.52
N GLU A 53 2.40 7.78 23.76
CA GLU A 53 3.75 7.46 24.20
C GLU A 53 3.74 6.02 24.72
N VAL A 54 4.77 5.27 24.39
CA VAL A 54 4.88 3.84 24.72
C VAL A 54 6.15 3.66 25.56
N ALA A 55 5.98 3.58 26.85
CA ALA A 55 7.09 3.27 27.77
C ALA A 55 7.41 1.77 27.75
N LEU A 56 8.67 1.43 27.49
CA LEU A 56 9.17 0.07 27.37
C LEU A 56 10.31 -0.16 28.37
N ASP A 57 10.77 -1.41 28.48
CA ASP A 57 11.89 -1.74 29.34
C ASP A 57 13.21 -1.18 28.82
N GLY A 58 13.61 -0.03 29.39
CA GLY A 58 14.86 0.68 29.06
C GLY A 58 14.84 1.52 27.79
N THR A 59 13.69 1.68 27.13
CA THR A 59 13.51 2.53 25.94
C THR A 59 12.08 3.07 25.89
N GLU A 60 11.83 3.94 24.95
CA GLU A 60 10.49 4.47 24.68
C GLU A 60 10.26 4.61 23.17
N THR A 61 9.02 4.63 22.77
CA THR A 61 8.62 4.99 21.40
C THR A 61 7.30 5.75 21.45
N TRP A 62 6.86 6.24 20.32
CA TRP A 62 5.60 6.98 20.23
C TRP A 62 4.98 6.81 18.84
N GLY A 63 3.74 7.19 18.71
CA GLY A 63 3.05 7.28 17.43
C GLY A 63 1.74 8.02 17.57
N THR A 64 1.12 8.32 16.45
CA THR A 64 -0.18 8.98 16.38
C THR A 64 -1.19 8.00 15.83
N CYS A 65 -2.30 7.82 16.56
CA CYS A 65 -3.42 7.00 16.15
C CYS A 65 -4.50 7.89 15.57
N ASP A 66 -5.07 7.51 14.43
CA ASP A 66 -6.03 8.36 13.71
C ASP A 66 -7.28 8.64 14.56
N ARG A 67 -7.80 7.62 15.30
CA ARG A 67 -9.02 7.79 16.09
C ARG A 67 -9.03 6.91 17.33
N PHE A 68 -9.49 7.47 18.44
CA PHE A 68 -9.65 6.78 19.72
C PHE A 68 -10.97 7.17 20.38
N LEU A 69 -11.86 6.20 20.54
CA LEU A 69 -13.21 6.37 21.05
C LEU A 69 -13.36 5.65 22.39
N ILE A 70 -13.57 6.40 23.45
CA ILE A 70 -13.87 5.83 24.77
C ILE A 70 -15.37 5.59 24.84
N LEU A 71 -15.76 4.36 25.14
CA LEU A 71 -17.15 3.96 25.23
C LEU A 71 -17.72 4.27 26.62
N LYS A 72 -19.03 4.40 26.67
CA LYS A 72 -19.78 4.72 27.89
C LYS A 72 -19.35 3.85 29.09
N GLY A 73 -19.02 4.52 30.18
CA GLY A 73 -18.51 3.90 31.39
C GLY A 73 -16.98 3.83 31.48
N GLY A 74 -16.25 4.30 30.48
CA GLY A 74 -14.80 4.50 30.51
C GLY A 74 -13.94 3.23 30.66
N LYS A 75 -14.51 2.04 30.44
CA LYS A 75 -13.78 0.76 30.63
C LYS A 75 -13.38 0.10 29.32
N ARG A 76 -14.01 0.49 28.22
CA ARG A 76 -13.77 -0.03 26.86
C ARG A 76 -13.48 1.12 25.93
N ALA A 77 -12.66 0.87 24.93
CA ALA A 77 -12.38 1.82 23.86
C ALA A 77 -12.29 1.12 22.52
N VAL A 78 -12.54 1.86 21.45
CA VAL A 78 -12.21 1.49 20.07
C VAL A 78 -11.10 2.38 19.58
N MET A 79 -10.06 1.80 19.04
CA MET A 79 -8.92 2.50 18.45
C MET A 79 -8.84 2.15 16.99
N SER A 80 -8.75 3.15 16.12
CA SER A 80 -8.80 2.93 14.67
C SER A 80 -7.62 3.58 13.96
N ASP A 81 -7.21 2.95 12.84
CA ASP A 81 -6.20 3.49 11.94
C ASP A 81 -6.64 3.20 10.48
N TYR A 82 -6.57 4.23 9.65
CA TYR A 82 -7.09 4.21 8.27
C TYR A 82 -6.00 3.81 7.28
N LYS A 83 -6.20 2.70 6.57
CA LYS A 83 -5.22 2.15 5.62
C LYS A 83 -5.66 2.39 4.18
N THR A 84 -5.40 3.59 3.66
CA THR A 84 -5.82 4.03 2.32
C THR A 84 -5.02 3.40 1.17
N GLY A 85 -3.90 2.73 1.46
CA GLY A 85 -3.04 2.07 0.48
C GLY A 85 -3.55 0.70 0.04
N ILE A 86 -2.98 0.19 -1.08
CA ILE A 86 -3.31 -1.13 -1.66
C ILE A 86 -2.58 -2.31 -0.99
N SER A 87 -1.72 -2.03 -0.03
CA SER A 87 -0.90 -3.05 0.63
C SER A 87 -1.73 -3.99 1.49
N ILE A 88 -1.35 -5.25 1.52
CA ILE A 88 -1.88 -6.21 2.49
C ILE A 88 -1.37 -5.79 3.87
N ILE A 89 -2.27 -5.74 4.83
CA ILE A 89 -1.98 -5.35 6.22
C ILE A 89 -2.13 -6.59 7.09
N ASP A 90 -1.16 -6.83 7.98
CA ASP A 90 -1.30 -7.85 9.00
C ASP A 90 -2.44 -7.48 9.97
N PRO A 91 -3.22 -8.47 10.44
CA PRO A 91 -4.28 -8.21 11.41
C PRO A 91 -3.70 -7.64 12.71
N PRO A 92 -4.49 -6.89 13.49
CA PRO A 92 -3.96 -6.11 14.62
C PRO A 92 -3.14 -6.90 15.63
N GLU A 93 -3.49 -8.16 15.92
CA GLU A 93 -2.77 -9.03 16.85
C GLU A 93 -1.34 -9.39 16.38
N LYS A 94 -1.07 -9.24 15.08
CA LYS A 94 0.25 -9.49 14.48
C LYS A 94 0.96 -8.19 14.03
N ASN A 95 0.26 -7.07 14.08
CA ASN A 95 0.74 -5.79 13.58
C ASN A 95 1.43 -4.98 14.69
N TRP A 96 2.69 -4.60 14.47
CA TRP A 96 3.49 -3.87 15.47
C TRP A 96 2.95 -2.47 15.76
N GLN A 97 2.35 -1.78 14.79
CA GLN A 97 1.71 -0.47 14.99
C GLN A 97 0.51 -0.61 15.93
N ALA A 98 -0.39 -1.57 15.67
CA ALA A 98 -1.53 -1.82 16.52
C ALA A 98 -1.13 -2.18 17.95
N LYS A 99 -0.12 -3.06 18.10
CA LYS A 99 0.45 -3.41 19.43
C LYS A 99 1.01 -2.19 20.16
N ALA A 100 1.79 -1.35 19.46
CA ALA A 100 2.39 -0.17 20.07
C ALA A 100 1.33 0.86 20.49
N TYR A 101 0.37 1.17 19.62
CA TYR A 101 -0.68 2.13 19.95
C TYR A 101 -1.57 1.65 21.09
N THR A 102 -1.95 0.38 21.09
CA THR A 102 -2.71 -0.23 22.19
C THR A 102 -1.93 -0.19 23.50
N THR A 103 -0.63 -0.48 23.48
CA THR A 103 0.23 -0.40 24.67
C THR A 103 0.24 1.02 25.24
N GLY A 104 0.50 2.03 24.41
CA GLY A 104 0.51 3.43 24.85
C GLY A 104 -0.85 3.89 25.37
N ALA A 105 -1.94 3.48 24.72
CA ALA A 105 -3.28 3.79 25.18
C ALA A 105 -3.60 3.14 26.55
N PHE A 106 -3.24 1.89 26.76
CA PHE A 106 -3.37 1.28 28.08
C PHE A 106 -2.53 1.96 29.16
N GLN A 107 -1.34 2.42 28.82
CA GLN A 107 -0.48 3.16 29.77
C GLN A 107 -1.06 4.53 30.12
N LYS A 108 -1.57 5.25 29.11
CA LYS A 108 -2.16 6.57 29.25
C LYS A 108 -3.51 6.57 29.97
N TYR A 109 -4.33 5.53 29.75
CA TYR A 109 -5.68 5.41 30.29
C TYR A 109 -5.81 4.19 31.21
N PRO A 110 -5.43 4.28 32.49
CA PRO A 110 -5.34 3.13 33.40
C PRO A 110 -6.70 2.46 33.71
N ASP A 111 -7.79 3.17 33.52
CA ASP A 111 -9.14 2.68 33.77
C ASP A 111 -9.69 1.79 32.65
N ILE A 112 -9.20 1.92 31.43
CA ILE A 112 -9.61 1.12 30.28
C ILE A 112 -9.13 -0.32 30.48
N LYS A 113 -10.04 -1.29 30.33
CA LYS A 113 -9.80 -2.72 30.48
C LYS A 113 -9.70 -3.45 29.15
N GLU A 114 -10.32 -2.90 28.12
CA GLU A 114 -10.41 -3.50 26.79
C GLU A 114 -10.28 -2.43 25.70
N ILE A 115 -9.46 -2.69 24.72
CA ILE A 115 -9.33 -1.87 23.50
C ILE A 115 -9.58 -2.76 22.30
N VAL A 116 -10.60 -2.44 21.51
CA VAL A 116 -10.81 -3.05 20.21
C VAL A 116 -10.05 -2.21 19.18
N PHE A 117 -8.97 -2.76 18.66
CA PHE A 117 -8.20 -2.11 17.61
C PHE A 117 -8.75 -2.50 16.24
N ALA A 118 -8.98 -1.52 15.35
CA ALA A 118 -9.50 -1.75 14.01
C ALA A 118 -8.65 -1.05 12.93
N PHE A 119 -8.31 -1.78 11.87
CA PHE A 119 -7.84 -1.18 10.61
C PHE A 119 -8.99 -1.14 9.62
N TYR A 120 -9.31 0.05 9.10
CA TYR A 120 -10.22 0.19 7.98
C TYR A 120 -9.42 0.21 6.68
N VAL A 121 -9.63 -0.81 5.85
CA VAL A 121 -8.86 -1.04 4.62
C VAL A 121 -9.79 -1.00 3.41
N PRO A 122 -10.19 0.20 2.93
CA PRO A 122 -11.18 0.37 1.86
C PRO A 122 -10.77 -0.34 0.58
N GLN A 123 -9.49 -0.27 0.20
CA GLN A 123 -8.97 -0.95 -1.00
C GLN A 123 -9.17 -2.47 -0.96
N HIS A 124 -9.35 -3.04 0.23
CA HIS A 124 -9.63 -4.47 0.45
C HIS A 124 -11.06 -4.73 0.90
N ASN A 125 -11.90 -3.69 1.03
CA ASN A 125 -13.23 -3.77 1.60
C ASN A 125 -13.25 -4.63 2.88
N ALA A 126 -12.32 -4.36 3.78
CA ALA A 126 -12.09 -5.17 4.97
C ALA A 126 -11.86 -4.30 6.20
N THR A 127 -12.58 -4.61 7.27
CA THR A 127 -12.30 -4.14 8.63
C THR A 127 -11.57 -5.28 9.35
N LEU A 128 -10.27 -5.06 9.61
CA LEU A 128 -9.46 -6.00 10.37
C LEU A 128 -9.44 -5.54 11.82
N HIS A 129 -9.93 -6.35 12.74
CA HIS A 129 -9.99 -5.95 14.12
C HIS A 129 -9.55 -7.06 15.08
N HIS A 130 -9.07 -6.64 16.26
CA HIS A 130 -8.73 -7.52 17.36
C HIS A 130 -9.01 -6.82 18.69
N THR A 131 -9.40 -7.58 19.69
CA THR A 131 -9.63 -7.08 21.03
C THR A 131 -8.44 -7.40 21.92
N PHE A 132 -7.77 -6.34 22.37
CA PHE A 132 -6.74 -6.43 23.40
C PHE A 132 -7.34 -6.14 24.77
N THR A 133 -6.91 -6.90 25.75
CA THR A 133 -7.28 -6.70 27.15
C THR A 133 -6.12 -6.09 27.94
N ARG A 134 -6.41 -5.52 29.09
CA ARG A 134 -5.35 -5.01 29.95
C ARG A 134 -4.39 -6.10 30.44
N ASP A 135 -4.85 -7.34 30.50
CA ASP A 135 -4.02 -8.48 30.89
C ASP A 135 -2.94 -8.80 29.83
N ASP A 136 -3.12 -8.35 28.59
CA ASP A 136 -2.14 -8.50 27.51
C ASP A 136 -0.99 -7.49 27.62
N LEU A 137 -1.17 -6.39 28.39
CA LEU A 137 -0.21 -5.28 28.46
C LEU A 137 1.23 -5.74 28.81
N PRO A 138 1.48 -6.62 29.78
CA PRO A 138 2.85 -7.06 30.06
C PRO A 138 3.51 -7.75 28.85
N THR A 139 2.78 -8.61 28.16
CA THR A 139 3.27 -9.31 26.95
C THR A 139 3.51 -8.36 25.80
N LEU A 140 2.63 -7.38 25.61
CA LEU A 140 2.81 -6.34 24.59
C LEU A 140 4.08 -5.52 24.84
N VAL A 141 4.34 -5.10 26.08
CA VAL A 141 5.55 -4.39 26.48
C VAL A 141 6.81 -5.24 26.25
N GLU A 142 6.78 -6.51 26.63
CA GLU A 142 7.89 -7.45 26.42
C GLU A 142 8.20 -7.63 24.94
N ASP A 143 7.20 -7.91 24.12
CA ASP A 143 7.33 -8.10 22.67
C ASP A 143 7.91 -6.86 21.99
N LEU A 144 7.37 -5.68 22.28
CA LEU A 144 7.85 -4.41 21.71
C LEU A 144 9.27 -4.10 22.16
N SER A 145 9.58 -4.28 23.46
CA SER A 145 10.93 -4.08 23.99
C SER A 145 11.95 -4.97 23.32
N ARG A 146 11.61 -6.23 23.10
CA ARG A 146 12.48 -7.22 22.43
C ARG A 146 12.78 -6.79 20.99
N VAL A 147 11.77 -6.37 20.24
CA VAL A 147 11.95 -5.98 18.83
C VAL A 147 12.76 -4.68 18.70
N ILE A 148 12.49 -3.68 19.53
CA ILE A 148 13.24 -2.42 19.51
C ILE A 148 14.68 -2.65 19.91
N LYS A 149 14.95 -3.38 21.01
CA LYS A 149 16.33 -3.71 21.42
C LYS A 149 17.09 -4.47 20.33
N ALA A 150 16.47 -5.46 19.70
CA ALA A 150 17.10 -6.17 18.57
C ALA A 150 17.45 -5.21 17.41
N GLY A 151 16.55 -4.26 17.08
CA GLY A 151 16.82 -3.25 16.08
C GLY A 151 17.96 -2.29 16.46
N GLU A 152 18.05 -1.90 17.72
CA GLU A 152 19.14 -1.04 18.23
C GLU A 152 20.50 -1.77 18.23
N GLU A 153 20.53 -3.06 18.52
CA GLU A 153 21.75 -3.88 18.48
C GLU A 153 22.27 -4.07 17.04
N VAL A 154 21.37 -4.19 16.07
CA VAL A 154 21.72 -4.41 14.66
C VAL A 154 22.08 -3.11 13.94
N ARG A 155 21.51 -1.97 14.35
CA ARG A 155 21.72 -0.67 13.69
C ARG A 155 23.20 -0.31 13.47
N PRO A 156 24.11 -0.42 14.46
CA PRO A 156 25.53 -0.08 14.26
C PRO A 156 26.23 -0.96 13.20
N LYS A 157 25.81 -2.22 13.07
CA LYS A 157 26.36 -3.14 12.05
C LYS A 157 25.91 -2.70 10.65
N TRP A 158 24.68 -2.28 10.49
CA TRP A 158 24.18 -1.71 9.23
C TRP A 158 24.88 -0.40 8.87
N GLU A 159 25.07 0.48 9.85
CA GLU A 159 25.76 1.75 9.65
C GLU A 159 27.26 1.56 9.30
N SER A 160 27.89 0.49 9.78
CA SER A 160 29.27 0.12 9.44
C SER A 160 29.40 -0.72 8.15
N GLY A 161 28.26 -1.09 7.51
CA GLY A 161 28.26 -1.95 6.32
C GLY A 161 28.58 -3.42 6.57
N THR A 162 28.43 -3.90 7.81
CA THR A 162 28.72 -5.28 8.21
C THR A 162 27.51 -6.01 8.82
N PRO A 163 26.31 -5.97 8.21
CA PRO A 163 25.17 -6.72 8.73
C PRO A 163 25.37 -8.23 8.53
N GLU A 164 24.93 -9.02 9.51
CA GLU A 164 24.95 -10.47 9.42
C GLU A 164 23.62 -11.00 8.83
N LEU A 165 23.69 -12.14 8.14
CA LEU A 165 22.54 -12.73 7.45
C LEU A 165 21.38 -13.05 8.43
N GLU A 166 21.72 -13.56 9.61
CA GLU A 166 20.81 -14.00 10.65
C GLU A 166 20.04 -12.85 11.31
N GLU A 167 20.54 -11.63 11.17
CA GLU A 167 19.92 -10.43 11.74
C GLU A 167 18.79 -9.86 10.88
N CYS A 168 18.63 -10.40 9.68
CA CYS A 168 17.65 -9.93 8.71
C CYS A 168 16.63 -11.03 8.37
N THR A 169 15.36 -10.75 8.51
CA THR A 169 14.29 -11.68 8.10
C THR A 169 13.55 -11.11 6.90
N PRO A 170 13.70 -11.70 5.69
CA PRO A 170 12.96 -11.26 4.52
C PRO A 170 11.46 -11.40 4.71
N THR A 171 10.72 -10.30 4.47
CA THR A 171 9.26 -10.24 4.56
C THR A 171 8.67 -9.40 3.43
N GLN A 172 7.34 -9.33 3.34
CA GLN A 172 6.63 -8.43 2.41
C GLN A 172 6.94 -6.94 2.65
N TYR A 173 7.48 -6.57 3.81
CA TYR A 173 7.82 -5.20 4.16
C TYR A 173 9.22 -4.78 3.69
N CYS A 174 10.03 -5.71 3.16
CA CYS A 174 11.37 -5.40 2.63
C CYS A 174 11.34 -4.31 1.55
N ARG A 175 10.25 -4.21 0.76
CA ARG A 175 10.03 -3.14 -0.23
C ARG A 175 10.05 -1.71 0.33
N PHE A 176 9.93 -1.54 1.63
CA PHE A 176 10.04 -0.24 2.32
C PHE A 176 11.38 -0.05 3.02
N CYS A 177 12.26 -1.07 2.96
CA CYS A 177 13.58 -1.03 3.56
C CYS A 177 14.53 -0.23 2.67
N ARG A 178 15.29 0.69 3.26
CA ARG A 178 16.27 1.49 2.53
C ARG A 178 17.49 0.69 2.06
N HIS A 179 17.64 -0.52 2.56
CA HIS A 179 18.75 -1.43 2.27
C HIS A 179 18.29 -2.68 1.52
N GLU A 180 17.14 -2.63 0.82
CA GLU A 180 16.60 -3.81 0.15
C GLU A 180 17.55 -4.38 -0.92
N ASP A 181 18.24 -3.49 -1.65
CA ASP A 181 19.19 -3.82 -2.73
C ASP A 181 20.51 -4.39 -2.24
N THR A 182 20.95 -4.02 -1.02
CA THR A 182 22.20 -4.46 -0.41
C THR A 182 21.98 -5.50 0.71
N CYS A 183 20.73 -5.91 0.95
CA CYS A 183 20.41 -6.83 2.05
C CYS A 183 20.89 -8.26 1.77
N PRO A 184 21.82 -8.82 2.57
CA PRO A 184 22.36 -10.17 2.36
C PRO A 184 21.29 -11.26 2.50
N ALA A 185 20.33 -11.09 3.41
CA ALA A 185 19.26 -12.06 3.63
C ALA A 185 18.25 -12.07 2.47
N LEU A 186 17.81 -10.89 2.00
CA LEU A 186 16.88 -10.79 0.87
C LEU A 186 17.54 -11.27 -0.42
N GLY A 187 18.75 -10.79 -0.71
CA GLY A 187 19.50 -11.20 -1.89
C GLY A 187 19.84 -12.69 -1.87
N GLY A 188 20.26 -13.23 -0.74
CA GLY A 188 20.52 -14.67 -0.57
C GLY A 188 19.27 -15.52 -0.79
N LEU A 189 18.11 -15.08 -0.31
CA LEU A 189 16.84 -15.74 -0.57
C LEU A 189 16.50 -15.73 -2.07
N VAL A 190 16.63 -14.60 -2.74
CA VAL A 190 16.35 -14.47 -4.18
C VAL A 190 17.27 -15.39 -4.99
N ILE A 191 18.58 -15.40 -4.72
CA ILE A 191 19.55 -16.28 -5.41
C ILE A 191 19.23 -17.75 -5.13
N SER A 192 18.88 -18.12 -3.90
CA SER A 192 18.52 -19.48 -3.55
C SER A 192 17.30 -19.97 -4.33
N VAL A 193 16.31 -19.13 -4.52
CA VAL A 193 15.12 -19.43 -5.34
C VAL A 193 15.50 -19.52 -6.82
N ALA A 194 16.27 -18.57 -7.34
CA ALA A 194 16.70 -18.56 -8.73
C ALA A 194 17.52 -19.81 -9.08
N LYS A 195 18.45 -20.25 -8.23
CA LYS A 195 19.23 -21.49 -8.41
C LYS A 195 18.39 -22.76 -8.40
N LYS A 196 17.25 -22.77 -7.70
CA LYS A 196 16.28 -23.88 -7.78
C LYS A 196 15.52 -23.90 -9.11
N LEU A 197 15.35 -22.75 -9.75
CA LEU A 197 14.70 -22.61 -11.05
C LEU A 197 15.66 -22.85 -12.22
N ASP A 198 16.93 -22.45 -12.06
CA ASP A 198 18.00 -22.65 -13.02
C ASP A 198 19.32 -22.96 -12.31
N THR A 199 19.71 -24.24 -12.33
CA THR A 199 20.93 -24.74 -11.67
C THR A 199 22.22 -24.33 -12.36
N THR A 200 22.15 -23.71 -13.54
CA THR A 200 23.31 -23.22 -14.30
C THR A 200 23.75 -21.82 -13.89
N LEU A 201 22.97 -21.17 -13.04
CA LEU A 201 23.30 -19.83 -12.56
C LEU A 201 24.59 -19.84 -11.74
N PRO A 202 25.48 -18.86 -11.95
CA PRO A 202 26.74 -18.75 -11.22
C PRO A 202 26.53 -18.44 -9.73
N ASP A 203 27.55 -18.66 -8.94
CA ASP A 203 27.63 -18.16 -7.57
C ASP A 203 27.94 -16.67 -7.60
N ILE A 204 26.98 -15.88 -7.14
CA ILE A 204 27.04 -14.41 -7.14
C ILE A 204 26.76 -13.92 -5.72
N ASP A 205 27.55 -12.96 -5.26
CA ASP A 205 27.22 -12.21 -4.06
C ASP A 205 26.05 -11.27 -4.38
N PRO A 206 24.89 -11.42 -3.72
CA PRO A 206 23.71 -10.61 -3.99
C PRO A 206 23.85 -9.15 -3.56
N THR A 207 24.90 -8.82 -2.80
CA THR A 207 25.14 -7.46 -2.31
C THR A 207 26.12 -6.67 -3.19
N ASP A 208 26.75 -7.32 -4.18
CA ASP A 208 27.75 -6.70 -5.08
C ASP A 208 27.07 -5.91 -6.23
N VAL A 209 26.19 -4.97 -5.83
CA VAL A 209 25.36 -4.17 -6.75
C VAL A 209 26.12 -3.00 -7.38
N ASP A 210 27.24 -2.60 -6.79
CA ASP A 210 28.08 -1.51 -7.30
C ASP A 210 29.02 -1.93 -8.43
N ASN A 211 29.18 -3.23 -8.63
CA ASN A 211 29.99 -3.78 -9.72
C ASN A 211 29.15 -3.95 -11.00
N PRO A 212 29.42 -3.20 -12.09
CA PRO A 212 28.59 -3.25 -13.29
C PRO A 212 28.46 -4.63 -13.94
N ALA A 213 29.51 -5.46 -13.86
CA ALA A 213 29.46 -6.81 -14.42
C ALA A 213 28.54 -7.71 -13.57
N ARG A 214 28.61 -7.59 -12.25
CA ARG A 214 27.74 -8.33 -11.32
C ARG A 214 26.30 -7.83 -11.37
N LEU A 215 26.09 -6.53 -11.51
CA LEU A 215 24.76 -5.96 -11.66
C LEU A 215 24.03 -6.53 -12.89
N SER A 216 24.75 -6.78 -14.01
CA SER A 216 24.17 -7.42 -15.19
C SER A 216 23.73 -8.86 -14.92
N GLU A 217 24.52 -9.63 -14.17
CA GLU A 217 24.19 -11.02 -13.77
C GLU A 217 22.99 -11.01 -12.80
N LEU A 218 22.99 -10.12 -11.81
CA LEU A 218 21.88 -9.94 -10.85
C LEU A 218 20.58 -9.56 -11.54
N TYR A 219 20.64 -8.69 -12.58
CA TYR A 219 19.46 -8.34 -13.38
C TYR A 219 18.84 -9.55 -14.07
N ASN A 220 19.64 -10.45 -14.63
CA ASN A 220 19.13 -11.67 -15.27
C ASN A 220 18.48 -12.61 -14.23
N ILE A 221 19.06 -12.74 -13.04
CA ILE A 221 18.48 -13.51 -11.93
C ILE A 221 17.15 -12.89 -11.50
N ALA A 222 17.10 -11.58 -11.32
CA ALA A 222 15.89 -10.87 -10.95
C ALA A 222 14.75 -11.12 -11.96
N LYS A 223 15.04 -11.14 -13.28
CA LYS A 223 14.05 -11.48 -14.31
C LYS A 223 13.50 -12.90 -14.18
N ILE A 224 14.34 -13.88 -13.87
CA ILE A 224 13.90 -15.27 -13.66
C ILE A 224 12.91 -15.33 -12.50
N VAL A 225 13.25 -14.70 -11.36
CA VAL A 225 12.40 -14.67 -10.16
C VAL A 225 11.12 -13.89 -10.41
N GLU A 226 11.18 -12.77 -11.14
CA GLU A 226 10.00 -11.99 -11.53
C GLU A 226 9.03 -12.83 -12.35
N ASN A 227 9.51 -13.50 -13.39
CA ASN A 227 8.69 -14.35 -14.26
C ASN A 227 8.03 -15.49 -13.48
N TRP A 228 8.78 -16.13 -12.59
CA TRP A 228 8.25 -17.17 -11.71
C TRP A 228 7.18 -16.59 -10.77
N SER A 229 7.45 -15.47 -10.12
CA SER A 229 6.51 -14.79 -9.23
C SER A 229 5.20 -14.44 -9.93
N MET A 230 5.28 -13.86 -11.14
CA MET A 230 4.09 -13.54 -11.95
C MET A 230 3.30 -14.81 -12.31
N SER A 231 3.98 -15.91 -12.65
CA SER A 231 3.35 -17.19 -12.96
C SER A 231 2.58 -17.76 -11.77
N ILE A 232 3.19 -17.75 -10.58
CA ILE A 232 2.54 -18.21 -9.34
C ILE A 232 1.33 -17.34 -9.00
N LYS A 233 1.47 -16.01 -9.04
CA LYS A 233 0.36 -15.08 -8.77
C LYS A 233 -0.83 -15.31 -9.70
N ARG A 234 -0.57 -15.56 -11.00
CA ARG A 234 -1.61 -15.89 -11.98
C ARG A 234 -2.28 -17.20 -11.64
N LYS A 235 -1.51 -18.26 -11.37
CA LYS A 235 -2.05 -19.58 -11.02
C LYS A 235 -2.88 -19.53 -9.74
N THR A 236 -2.42 -18.78 -8.73
CA THR A 236 -3.17 -18.53 -7.48
C THR A 236 -4.52 -17.85 -7.76
N LEU A 237 -4.53 -16.83 -8.63
CA LEU A 237 -5.75 -16.14 -9.02
C LEU A 237 -6.74 -17.08 -9.75
N ASP A 238 -6.21 -17.91 -10.64
CA ASP A 238 -7.03 -18.84 -11.41
C ASP A 238 -7.65 -19.91 -10.48
N ALA A 239 -6.87 -20.50 -9.57
CA ALA A 239 -7.34 -21.45 -8.56
C ALA A 239 -8.47 -20.85 -7.68
N LEU A 240 -8.28 -19.60 -7.19
CA LEU A 240 -9.31 -18.91 -6.42
C LEU A 240 -10.58 -18.62 -7.25
N LYS A 241 -10.46 -18.33 -8.55
CA LYS A 241 -11.61 -18.15 -9.46
C LYS A 241 -12.35 -19.46 -9.69
N ASP A 242 -11.63 -20.59 -9.73
CA ASP A 242 -12.19 -21.93 -9.89
C ASP A 242 -12.82 -22.44 -8.58
N GLY A 243 -12.76 -21.66 -7.50
CA GLY A 243 -13.40 -21.95 -6.22
C GLY A 243 -12.53 -22.74 -5.25
N GLU A 244 -11.24 -22.93 -5.54
CA GLU A 244 -10.31 -23.54 -4.59
C GLU A 244 -10.15 -22.65 -3.33
N GLN A 245 -10.07 -23.30 -2.18
CA GLN A 245 -9.77 -22.61 -0.92
C GLN A 245 -8.26 -22.67 -0.66
N LEU A 246 -7.65 -21.49 -0.64
CA LEU A 246 -6.24 -21.31 -0.33
C LEU A 246 -6.11 -20.63 1.03
N ASP A 247 -5.38 -21.25 1.95
CA ASP A 247 -5.24 -20.74 3.31
C ASP A 247 -4.62 -19.32 3.32
N GLY A 248 -5.26 -18.42 4.06
CA GLY A 248 -4.86 -17.01 4.15
C GLY A 248 -5.13 -16.16 2.90
N LEU A 249 -5.75 -16.72 1.83
CA LEU A 249 -6.03 -16.02 0.57
C LEU A 249 -7.52 -16.08 0.22
N LYS A 250 -8.04 -14.99 -0.36
CA LYS A 250 -9.41 -14.91 -0.85
C LYS A 250 -9.50 -14.17 -2.17
N LEU A 251 -10.45 -14.56 -3.01
CA LEU A 251 -10.81 -13.81 -4.20
C LEU A 251 -11.51 -12.52 -3.79
N ARG A 252 -11.04 -11.40 -4.34
CA ARG A 252 -11.67 -10.10 -4.16
C ARG A 252 -12.09 -9.53 -5.50
N SER A 253 -13.29 -8.96 -5.55
CA SER A 253 -13.71 -8.18 -6.70
C SER A 253 -13.04 -6.80 -6.70
N MET A 254 -12.37 -6.47 -7.78
CA MET A 254 -11.81 -5.12 -8.04
C MET A 254 -12.83 -4.22 -8.75
N GLY A 255 -14.09 -4.62 -8.78
CA GLY A 255 -15.12 -3.95 -9.55
C GLY A 255 -15.06 -4.30 -11.03
N ARG A 256 -15.89 -3.62 -11.81
CA ARG A 256 -15.92 -3.77 -13.27
C ARG A 256 -15.62 -2.43 -13.92
N THR A 257 -14.60 -2.37 -14.75
CA THR A 257 -14.34 -1.20 -15.57
C THR A 257 -15.42 -1.12 -16.66
N ARG A 258 -16.13 0.00 -16.73
CA ARG A 258 -17.04 0.29 -17.82
C ARG A 258 -16.27 0.99 -18.93
N LYS A 259 -16.44 0.56 -20.15
CA LYS A 259 -15.77 1.12 -21.30
C LYS A 259 -16.81 1.48 -22.37
N ILE A 260 -16.70 2.69 -22.89
CA ILE A 260 -17.52 3.12 -24.00
C ILE A 260 -17.05 2.36 -25.25
N SER A 261 -17.95 1.58 -25.84
CA SER A 261 -17.65 0.79 -27.05
C SER A 261 -18.01 1.51 -28.35
N ASP A 262 -18.94 2.45 -28.30
CA ASP A 262 -19.39 3.28 -29.43
C ASP A 262 -19.43 4.77 -29.04
N ASN A 263 -18.39 5.47 -29.42
CA ASN A 263 -18.24 6.90 -29.15
C ASN A 263 -19.32 7.75 -29.87
N ALA A 264 -19.78 7.35 -31.06
CA ALA A 264 -20.74 8.14 -31.81
C ALA A 264 -22.12 8.10 -31.14
N THR A 265 -22.55 6.92 -30.67
CA THR A 265 -23.78 6.77 -29.90
C THR A 265 -23.67 7.43 -28.54
N PHE A 266 -22.51 7.32 -27.86
CA PHE A 266 -22.26 7.99 -26.59
C PHE A 266 -22.42 9.51 -26.70
N VAL A 267 -21.81 10.16 -27.69
CA VAL A 267 -21.96 11.61 -27.92
C VAL A 267 -23.43 12.03 -28.18
N LYS A 268 -24.19 11.21 -28.90
CA LYS A 268 -25.63 11.48 -29.11
C LYS A 268 -26.41 11.42 -27.80
N ILE A 269 -26.11 10.44 -26.94
CA ILE A 269 -26.74 10.30 -25.62
C ILE A 269 -26.34 11.47 -24.72
N ALA A 270 -25.06 11.81 -24.65
CA ALA A 270 -24.57 12.93 -23.86
C ALA A 270 -25.26 14.25 -24.22
N LYS A 271 -25.36 14.57 -25.52
CA LYS A 271 -26.10 15.75 -26.01
C LYS A 271 -27.57 15.75 -25.58
N LYS A 272 -28.24 14.60 -25.59
CA LYS A 272 -29.64 14.46 -25.13
C LYS A 272 -29.81 14.79 -23.65
N HIS A 273 -28.74 14.58 -22.86
CA HIS A 273 -28.67 14.89 -21.43
C HIS A 273 -28.04 16.26 -21.13
N GLY A 274 -27.89 17.14 -22.15
CA GLY A 274 -27.41 18.51 -21.97
C GLY A 274 -25.87 18.64 -21.84
N ILE A 275 -25.11 17.57 -22.09
CA ILE A 275 -23.65 17.62 -22.11
C ILE A 275 -23.24 17.99 -23.55
N ASP A 276 -22.61 19.14 -23.73
CA ASP A 276 -22.14 19.61 -25.03
C ASP A 276 -20.82 18.92 -25.47
N LEU A 277 -20.42 19.18 -26.71
CA LEU A 277 -19.24 18.56 -27.28
C LEU A 277 -17.97 19.09 -26.64
N ASP A 278 -17.92 20.38 -26.29
CA ASP A 278 -16.74 21.03 -25.73
C ASP A 278 -16.44 20.43 -24.32
N THR A 279 -17.45 20.28 -23.50
CA THR A 279 -17.36 19.57 -22.20
C THR A 279 -16.86 18.13 -22.36
N LEU A 280 -17.30 17.41 -23.42
CA LEU A 280 -16.80 16.06 -23.67
C LEU A 280 -15.33 16.05 -24.15
N LEU A 281 -14.92 17.04 -24.96
CA LEU A 281 -13.57 17.15 -25.44
C LEU A 281 -12.57 17.44 -24.33
N ASP A 282 -12.96 18.20 -23.32
CA ASP A 282 -12.14 18.47 -22.12
C ASP A 282 -11.81 17.20 -21.30
N GLN A 283 -12.62 16.14 -21.44
CA GLN A 283 -12.44 14.88 -20.73
C GLN A 283 -11.71 13.81 -21.57
N VAL A 284 -11.33 14.13 -22.83
CA VAL A 284 -10.76 13.13 -23.76
C VAL A 284 -9.30 13.39 -24.05
N ASN A 285 -8.46 12.41 -23.74
CA ASN A 285 -7.08 12.38 -24.18
C ASN A 285 -6.99 11.70 -25.55
N PHE A 286 -6.66 12.44 -26.60
CA PHE A 286 -6.51 11.90 -27.94
C PHE A 286 -5.14 11.23 -28.10
N PRO A 287 -5.08 9.94 -28.50
CA PRO A 287 -3.79 9.30 -28.78
C PRO A 287 -3.20 9.86 -30.08
N LEU A 288 -2.35 10.89 -29.95
CA LEU A 288 -1.79 11.66 -31.06
C LEU A 288 -1.29 10.79 -32.24
N ALA A 289 -0.51 9.75 -31.93
CA ALA A 289 0.01 8.83 -32.94
C ALA A 289 -1.07 8.06 -33.72
N LYS A 290 -2.22 7.76 -33.09
CA LYS A 290 -3.35 7.09 -33.76
C LYS A 290 -4.16 8.06 -34.59
N VAL A 291 -4.34 9.30 -34.13
CA VAL A 291 -5.04 10.36 -34.84
C VAL A 291 -4.23 10.78 -36.09
N ALA A 292 -2.93 11.00 -35.90
CA ALA A 292 -2.03 11.36 -37.00
C ALA A 292 -2.02 10.33 -38.14
N LYS A 293 -2.17 9.03 -37.84
CA LYS A 293 -2.32 7.99 -38.87
C LYS A 293 -3.59 8.15 -39.73
N LYS A 294 -4.62 8.83 -39.22
CA LYS A 294 -5.87 9.06 -39.96
C LYS A 294 -5.77 10.23 -40.94
N ALA A 295 -4.79 11.11 -40.76
CA ALA A 295 -4.54 12.21 -41.69
C ALA A 295 -3.99 11.75 -43.07
N GLY A 296 -3.54 10.48 -43.16
CA GLY A 296 -2.93 9.92 -44.37
C GLY A 296 -1.40 10.12 -44.42
N ALA A 297 -0.74 9.37 -45.28
CA ALA A 297 0.73 9.32 -45.30
C ALA A 297 1.37 10.71 -45.53
N ASP A 298 0.85 11.45 -46.51
CA ASP A 298 1.41 12.74 -46.91
C ASP A 298 1.09 13.88 -45.92
N SER A 299 0.02 13.76 -45.15
CA SER A 299 -0.45 14.79 -44.22
C SER A 299 -0.07 14.50 -42.75
N LYS A 300 0.49 13.34 -42.48
CA LYS A 300 0.80 12.92 -41.10
C LYS A 300 1.85 13.82 -40.44
N GLN A 301 2.97 14.08 -41.13
CA GLN A 301 4.02 14.89 -40.54
C GLN A 301 3.63 16.37 -40.46
N PRO A 302 3.05 16.99 -41.51
CA PRO A 302 2.51 18.34 -41.40
C PRO A 302 1.52 18.53 -40.27
N PHE A 303 0.63 17.56 -40.02
CA PHE A 303 -0.31 17.58 -38.91
C PHE A 303 0.39 17.57 -37.54
N LEU A 304 1.43 16.73 -37.37
CA LEU A 304 2.21 16.66 -36.13
C LEU A 304 2.98 17.95 -35.87
N ASP A 305 3.58 18.54 -36.96
CA ASP A 305 4.32 19.78 -36.86
C ASP A 305 3.39 20.95 -36.46
N GLU A 306 2.22 21.05 -37.07
CA GLU A 306 1.22 22.07 -36.71
C GLU A 306 0.73 21.95 -35.29
N CYS A 307 0.50 20.71 -34.77
CA CYS A 307 0.14 20.49 -33.38
C CYS A 307 1.26 20.91 -32.41
N THR A 308 2.52 20.68 -32.80
CA THR A 308 3.70 21.07 -32.01
C THR A 308 3.87 22.58 -31.99
N ASP A 309 3.76 23.22 -33.15
CA ASP A 309 3.86 24.68 -33.32
C ASP A 309 2.74 25.43 -32.60
N ALA A 310 1.56 24.81 -32.49
CA ALA A 310 0.44 25.33 -31.73
C ALA A 310 0.64 25.18 -30.19
N GLY A 311 1.70 24.50 -29.73
CA GLY A 311 2.00 24.31 -28.32
C GLY A 311 1.03 23.37 -27.56
N ILE A 312 0.28 22.53 -28.29
CA ILE A 312 -0.71 21.61 -27.71
C ILE A 312 -0.16 20.19 -27.56
N VAL A 313 1.11 19.95 -27.87
CA VAL A 313 1.79 18.66 -27.69
C VAL A 313 2.84 18.80 -26.59
N GLU A 314 2.61 18.11 -25.48
CA GLU A 314 3.62 17.93 -24.46
C GLU A 314 4.47 16.70 -24.80
N THR A 315 5.80 16.89 -24.88
CA THR A 315 6.75 15.80 -25.06
C THR A 315 7.32 15.42 -23.70
N SER A 316 7.06 14.19 -23.27
CA SER A 316 7.72 13.66 -22.07
C SER A 316 9.20 13.43 -22.32
N ASP A 317 9.99 13.34 -21.23
CA ASP A 317 11.36 12.87 -21.31
C ASP A 317 11.45 11.51 -22.01
N GLU A 318 12.59 11.25 -22.66
CA GLU A 318 12.85 9.99 -23.33
C GLU A 318 12.81 8.84 -22.29
N ARG A 319 12.01 7.82 -22.59
CA ARG A 319 11.90 6.64 -21.73
C ARG A 319 12.95 5.63 -22.13
N HIS A 320 13.75 5.22 -21.15
CA HIS A 320 14.74 4.16 -21.32
C HIS A 320 14.25 2.86 -20.67
N CYS A 321 14.63 1.74 -21.28
CA CYS A 321 14.45 0.42 -20.69
C CYS A 321 15.73 -0.39 -20.86
N VAL A 322 15.96 -1.34 -19.96
CA VAL A 322 17.05 -2.30 -20.12
C VAL A 322 16.65 -3.32 -21.17
N ALA A 323 17.47 -3.49 -22.19
CA ALA A 323 17.32 -4.51 -23.22
C ALA A 323 18.53 -5.42 -23.22
N THR A 324 18.31 -6.72 -23.48
CA THR A 324 19.39 -7.67 -23.76
C THR A 324 19.95 -7.39 -25.13
N GLN A 325 21.27 -7.41 -25.26
CA GLN A 325 21.98 -7.29 -26.55
C GLN A 325 21.82 -8.55 -27.40
#